data_d96646c9ed0f5e09148a93a623f89f56
#
_entry.id   d96646c9ed0f5e09148a93a623f89f56
#
_cell.length_a   1.000
_cell.length_b   1.000
_cell.length_c   1.000
_cell.angle_alpha   90.00
_cell.angle_beta   90.00
_cell.angle_gamma   90.00
#
_symmetry.space_group_name_H-M   'P 1'
#
loop_
_entity.id
_entity.type
_entity.pdbx_description
1 polymer ?
#
loop_
_entity_poly.entity_id
_entity_poly.type
_entity_poly.pdbx_seq_one_letter_code
_entity_poly.pdbx_strand_id
1 'polypeptide(L)'
;MVLCGGFFYHTSNQYRQSSLWQRLSRCFTSKEVFSLAIAGGIIVVLAFVAIIKKYETRMVLFGAGLLMCIIGGVADSAITTFSKTMVHTTLVPVICTVMGFSYVMKLTGCDRHLVASISGVITRTKFVLIPLAMLLTWWINIAIPSAAGCAAAVGSILIPALIAAGVHPAMAGAAVLAGTWGSAISPGTSHNPFVADLAGTDIMSVIMNEAPSAIAASIVCAVTLAAIAIIRSEGPNEERRAAYLEELAEEERDENFHINPLYAIVPLVPLILLVLGSKQVAVLPLVSVPTAMITGCILSLIVTRTSPQEVTKKFFDGMGSAYGSVMGLIVAAA
;
A
#
# COMPACT_ATOMS: atom_id res chain seq x y z
N MET A 1 -27.11 -0.34 -26.12
CA MET A 1 -26.12 -0.84 -27.08
C MET A 1 -24.67 -0.50 -26.66
N VAL A 2 -24.41 -0.26 -25.38
CA VAL A 2 -23.08 0.12 -24.85
C VAL A 2 -22.52 -0.92 -23.84
N LEU A 3 -23.24 -1.98 -23.51
CA LEU A 3 -22.85 -2.98 -22.48
C LEU A 3 -22.19 -4.24 -23.07
N CYS A 4 -22.10 -4.42 -24.38
CA CYS A 4 -21.44 -5.60 -24.98
C CYS A 4 -19.96 -5.37 -25.38
N GLY A 5 -19.45 -4.13 -25.39
CA GLY A 5 -18.07 -3.84 -25.80
C GLY A 5 -16.99 -4.20 -24.79
N GLY A 6 -17.30 -4.16 -23.50
CA GLY A 6 -16.32 -4.41 -22.42
C GLY A 6 -15.98 -5.88 -22.21
N PHE A 7 -16.92 -6.76 -22.45
CA PHE A 7 -16.73 -8.20 -22.22
C PHE A 7 -15.87 -8.86 -23.31
N PHE A 8 -15.96 -8.38 -24.55
CA PHE A 8 -15.17 -8.90 -25.68
C PHE A 8 -13.70 -8.47 -25.65
N TYR A 9 -13.40 -7.31 -25.05
CA TYR A 9 -12.00 -6.83 -24.94
C TYR A 9 -11.18 -7.59 -23.88
N HIS A 10 -11.85 -8.04 -22.83
CA HIS A 10 -11.18 -8.81 -21.76
C HIS A 10 -10.91 -10.27 -22.18
N THR A 11 -11.83 -10.88 -22.90
CA THR A 11 -11.67 -12.27 -23.37
C THR A 11 -10.67 -12.40 -24.51
N SER A 12 -10.55 -11.38 -25.39
CA SER A 12 -9.58 -11.42 -26.51
C SER A 12 -8.13 -11.28 -26.04
N ASN A 13 -7.88 -10.58 -24.91
CA ASN A 13 -6.55 -10.43 -24.36
C ASN A 13 -6.08 -11.70 -23.60
N GLN A 14 -7.00 -12.39 -22.94
CA GLN A 14 -6.72 -13.67 -22.27
C GLN A 14 -6.49 -14.80 -23.28
N TYR A 15 -7.23 -14.83 -24.38
CA TYR A 15 -7.00 -15.77 -25.49
C TYR A 15 -5.69 -15.50 -26.22
N ARG A 16 -5.26 -14.25 -26.33
CA ARG A 16 -4.00 -13.85 -26.94
C ARG A 16 -2.79 -14.23 -26.08
N GLN A 17 -2.90 -14.12 -24.76
CA GLN A 17 -1.87 -14.59 -23.83
C GLN A 17 -1.75 -16.11 -23.82
N SER A 18 -2.85 -16.84 -23.80
CA SER A 18 -2.81 -18.32 -23.86
C SER A 18 -2.22 -18.84 -25.17
N SER A 19 -2.50 -18.18 -26.29
CA SER A 19 -1.93 -18.54 -27.60
C SER A 19 -0.42 -18.20 -27.68
N LEU A 20 0.04 -17.16 -27.02
CA LEU A 20 1.46 -16.78 -26.93
C LEU A 20 2.23 -17.80 -26.07
N TRP A 21 1.68 -18.20 -24.93
CA TRP A 21 2.24 -19.24 -24.08
C TRP A 21 2.29 -20.61 -24.78
N GLN A 22 1.25 -20.97 -25.52
CA GLN A 22 1.22 -22.21 -26.33
C GLN A 22 2.16 -22.15 -27.54
N ARG A 23 2.49 -20.99 -28.08
CA ARG A 23 3.50 -20.81 -29.13
C ARG A 23 4.91 -20.86 -28.53
N LEU A 24 5.14 -20.22 -27.40
CA LEU A 24 6.43 -20.25 -26.69
C LEU A 24 6.78 -21.64 -26.16
N SER A 25 5.83 -22.38 -25.61
CA SER A 25 6.06 -23.74 -25.11
C SER A 25 6.33 -24.76 -26.23
N ARG A 26 6.00 -24.46 -27.48
CA ARG A 26 6.30 -25.31 -28.65
C ARG A 26 7.63 -24.98 -29.32
N CYS A 27 8.21 -23.80 -29.08
CA CYS A 27 9.47 -23.38 -29.70
C CYS A 27 10.71 -23.64 -28.85
N PHE A 28 10.54 -23.80 -27.51
CA PHE A 28 11.70 -24.03 -26.65
C PHE A 28 11.82 -25.50 -26.25
N THR A 29 12.98 -26.09 -26.49
CA THR A 29 13.30 -27.39 -25.92
C THR A 29 13.41 -27.25 -24.39
N SER A 30 13.12 -28.32 -23.66
CA SER A 30 13.19 -28.36 -22.19
C SER A 30 14.55 -27.88 -21.64
N LYS A 31 15.64 -28.04 -22.40
CA LYS A 31 16.98 -27.55 -22.05
C LYS A 31 17.14 -26.06 -22.18
N GLU A 32 16.51 -25.43 -23.16
CA GLU A 32 16.58 -23.96 -23.35
C GLU A 32 15.78 -23.22 -22.29
N VAL A 33 14.60 -23.72 -21.91
CA VAL A 33 13.80 -23.17 -20.79
C VAL A 33 14.57 -23.25 -19.48
N PHE A 34 15.25 -24.37 -19.23
CA PHE A 34 16.04 -24.54 -18.03
C PHE A 34 17.27 -23.62 -17.99
N SER A 35 17.94 -23.42 -19.13
CA SER A 35 19.08 -22.50 -19.26
C SER A 35 18.65 -21.03 -19.02
N LEU A 36 17.50 -20.61 -19.58
CA LEU A 36 16.94 -19.28 -19.36
C LEU A 36 16.54 -19.06 -17.87
N ALA A 37 15.97 -20.06 -17.22
CA ALA A 37 15.61 -19.98 -15.81
C ALA A 37 16.85 -19.81 -14.90
N ILE A 38 17.94 -20.55 -15.21
CA ILE A 38 19.22 -20.39 -14.48
C ILE A 38 19.80 -18.98 -14.70
N ALA A 39 19.83 -18.50 -15.95
CA ALA A 39 20.33 -17.17 -16.27
C ALA A 39 19.52 -16.08 -15.54
N GLY A 40 18.20 -16.20 -15.54
CA GLY A 40 17.32 -15.30 -14.78
C GLY A 40 17.60 -15.34 -13.27
N GLY A 41 17.77 -16.53 -12.70
CA GLY A 41 18.13 -16.71 -11.30
C GLY A 41 19.46 -16.04 -10.92
N ILE A 42 20.48 -16.16 -11.78
CA ILE A 42 21.77 -15.50 -11.58
C ILE A 42 21.63 -13.97 -11.61
N ILE A 43 20.85 -13.44 -12.56
CA ILE A 43 20.61 -11.99 -12.66
C ILE A 43 19.90 -11.47 -11.40
N VAL A 44 18.91 -12.18 -10.88
CA VAL A 44 18.21 -11.83 -9.64
C VAL A 44 19.18 -11.79 -8.46
N VAL A 45 20.04 -12.80 -8.30
CA VAL A 45 21.05 -12.82 -7.24
C VAL A 45 22.03 -11.66 -7.37
N LEU A 46 22.49 -11.35 -8.59
CA LEU A 46 23.37 -10.20 -8.84
C LEU A 46 22.67 -8.86 -8.52
N ALA A 47 21.39 -8.73 -8.84
CA ALA A 47 20.60 -7.56 -8.49
C ALA A 47 20.48 -7.39 -6.96
N PHE A 48 20.23 -8.46 -6.22
CA PHE A 48 20.25 -8.42 -4.75
C PHE A 48 21.61 -8.00 -4.19
N VAL A 49 22.71 -8.56 -4.70
CA VAL A 49 24.06 -8.17 -4.28
C VAL A 49 24.32 -6.70 -4.58
N ALA A 50 23.90 -6.18 -5.73
CA ALA A 50 24.06 -4.78 -6.07
C ALA A 50 23.26 -3.86 -5.12
N ILE A 51 22.02 -4.24 -4.77
CA ILE A 51 21.18 -3.49 -3.81
C ILE A 51 21.84 -3.50 -2.41
N ILE A 52 22.35 -4.63 -1.96
CA ILE A 52 23.08 -4.72 -0.67
C ILE A 52 24.32 -3.82 -0.68
N LYS A 53 25.02 -3.68 -1.83
CA LYS A 53 26.14 -2.76 -2.02
C LYS A 53 25.72 -1.28 -2.13
N LYS A 54 24.43 -0.98 -1.88
CA LYS A 54 23.84 0.37 -1.90
C LYS A 54 23.85 1.07 -3.28
N TYR A 55 23.88 0.30 -4.37
CA TYR A 55 23.58 0.87 -5.68
C TYR A 55 22.13 1.32 -5.73
N GLU A 56 21.82 2.29 -6.56
CA GLU A 56 20.46 2.84 -6.68
C GLU A 56 19.50 1.75 -7.17
N THR A 57 18.49 1.43 -6.34
CA THR A 57 17.60 0.27 -6.51
C THR A 57 16.85 0.29 -7.84
N ARG A 58 16.39 1.46 -8.28
CA ARG A 58 15.64 1.63 -9.54
C ARG A 58 16.50 1.30 -10.75
N MET A 59 17.75 1.77 -10.74
CA MET A 59 18.71 1.48 -11.79
C MET A 59 19.05 -0.01 -11.86
N VAL A 60 19.25 -0.64 -10.70
CA VAL A 60 19.57 -2.08 -10.62
C VAL A 60 18.41 -2.91 -11.13
N LEU A 61 17.18 -2.63 -10.70
CA LEU A 61 15.98 -3.38 -11.12
C LEU A 61 15.70 -3.20 -12.61
N PHE A 62 15.77 -1.96 -13.12
CA PHE A 62 15.55 -1.69 -14.53
C PHE A 62 16.62 -2.36 -15.39
N GLY A 63 17.89 -2.26 -15.00
CA GLY A 63 19.00 -2.91 -15.72
C GLY A 63 18.89 -4.43 -15.70
N ALA A 64 18.53 -5.04 -14.56
CA ALA A 64 18.31 -6.49 -14.44
C ALA A 64 17.14 -6.94 -15.31
N GLY A 65 16.01 -6.23 -15.28
CA GLY A 65 14.84 -6.53 -16.11
C GLY A 65 15.15 -6.42 -17.61
N LEU A 66 15.82 -5.35 -18.03
CA LEU A 66 16.22 -5.16 -19.42
C LEU A 66 17.17 -6.28 -19.87
N LEU A 67 18.15 -6.65 -19.02
CA LEU A 67 19.09 -7.74 -19.31
C LEU A 67 18.35 -9.10 -19.47
N MET A 68 17.38 -9.38 -18.61
CA MET A 68 16.55 -10.58 -18.73
C MET A 68 15.73 -10.57 -20.03
N CYS A 69 15.16 -9.43 -20.42
CA CYS A 69 14.43 -9.30 -21.68
C CYS A 69 15.32 -9.47 -22.92
N ILE A 70 16.55 -8.98 -22.88
CA ILE A 70 17.55 -9.14 -23.96
C ILE A 70 17.92 -10.63 -24.09
N ILE A 71 18.22 -11.31 -22.97
CA ILE A 71 18.56 -12.73 -22.97
C ILE A 71 17.37 -13.58 -23.42
N GLY A 72 16.15 -13.18 -23.06
CA GLY A 72 14.91 -13.82 -23.49
C GLY A 72 14.51 -13.52 -24.94
N GLY A 73 15.24 -12.66 -25.65
CA GLY A 73 14.93 -12.27 -27.04
C GLY A 73 13.67 -11.40 -27.18
N VAL A 74 13.24 -10.73 -26.10
CA VAL A 74 12.01 -9.91 -26.03
C VAL A 74 12.29 -8.48 -25.58
N ALA A 75 13.40 -7.91 -25.99
CA ALA A 75 13.87 -6.59 -25.57
C ALA A 75 12.81 -5.47 -25.81
N ASP A 76 12.09 -5.51 -26.93
CA ASP A 76 11.03 -4.56 -27.25
C ASP A 76 9.87 -4.61 -26.24
N SER A 77 9.66 -5.77 -25.61
CA SER A 77 8.65 -5.95 -24.57
C SER A 77 9.00 -5.21 -23.29
N ALA A 78 10.28 -5.01 -22.96
CA ALA A 78 10.69 -4.29 -21.77
C ALA A 78 10.21 -2.84 -21.78
N ILE A 79 10.42 -2.13 -22.90
CA ILE A 79 10.02 -0.72 -23.05
C ILE A 79 8.50 -0.59 -23.09
N THR A 80 7.83 -1.49 -23.80
CA THR A 80 6.35 -1.47 -23.88
C THR A 80 5.71 -1.80 -22.55
N THR A 81 6.26 -2.74 -21.78
CA THR A 81 5.78 -3.08 -20.43
C THR A 81 6.03 -1.93 -19.47
N PHE A 82 7.23 -1.36 -19.48
CA PHE A 82 7.55 -0.18 -18.69
C PHE A 82 6.57 0.98 -18.96
N SER A 83 6.34 1.32 -20.24
CA SER A 83 5.41 2.38 -20.64
C SER A 83 3.97 2.11 -20.18
N LYS A 84 3.50 0.86 -20.26
CA LYS A 84 2.18 0.46 -19.77
C LYS A 84 2.09 0.54 -18.24
N THR A 85 3.14 0.16 -17.54
CA THR A 85 3.18 0.17 -16.07
C THR A 85 3.24 1.60 -15.53
N MET A 86 3.85 2.55 -16.26
CA MET A 86 3.84 3.98 -15.91
C MET A 86 2.43 4.57 -15.79
N VAL A 87 1.48 4.08 -16.54
CA VAL A 87 0.06 4.48 -16.51
C VAL A 87 -0.81 3.45 -15.79
N HIS A 88 -0.26 2.75 -14.81
CA HIS A 88 -0.98 1.73 -14.06
C HIS A 88 -2.21 2.34 -13.38
N THR A 89 -3.39 1.90 -13.81
CA THR A 89 -4.69 2.49 -13.47
C THR A 89 -5.06 2.41 -11.98
N THR A 90 -4.43 1.55 -11.23
CA THR A 90 -4.69 1.38 -9.78
C THR A 90 -3.61 2.02 -8.93
N LEU A 91 -2.33 1.70 -9.17
CA LEU A 91 -1.23 2.12 -8.29
C LEU A 91 -1.01 3.63 -8.34
N VAL A 92 -0.89 4.19 -9.55
CA VAL A 92 -0.57 5.63 -9.71
C VAL A 92 -1.63 6.53 -9.09
N PRO A 93 -2.93 6.39 -9.40
CA PRO A 93 -3.96 7.23 -8.78
C PRO A 93 -4.02 7.07 -7.26
N VAL A 94 -3.89 5.84 -6.73
CA VAL A 94 -3.94 5.59 -5.29
C VAL A 94 -2.79 6.29 -4.58
N ILE A 95 -1.54 6.04 -4.98
CA ILE A 95 -0.38 6.57 -4.26
C ILE A 95 -0.32 8.10 -4.40
N CYS A 96 -0.58 8.63 -5.59
CA CYS A 96 -0.58 10.08 -5.82
C CYS A 96 -1.65 10.80 -4.97
N THR A 97 -2.89 10.29 -4.92
CA THR A 97 -3.95 10.93 -4.13
C THR A 97 -3.72 10.82 -2.63
N VAL A 98 -3.15 9.70 -2.14
CA VAL A 98 -2.78 9.53 -0.73
C VAL A 98 -1.71 10.55 -0.33
N MET A 99 -0.67 10.73 -1.14
CA MET A 99 0.36 11.72 -0.84
C MET A 99 -0.15 13.14 -0.98
N GLY A 100 -1.01 13.41 -1.96
CA GLY A 100 -1.71 14.69 -2.06
C GLY A 100 -2.51 15.00 -0.80
N PHE A 101 -3.29 14.03 -0.32
CA PHE A 101 -4.02 14.13 0.94
C PHE A 101 -3.10 14.38 2.14
N SER A 102 -1.98 13.64 2.25
CA SER A 102 -1.01 13.82 3.32
C SER A 102 -0.44 15.24 3.37
N TYR A 103 -0.11 15.83 2.22
CA TYR A 103 0.37 17.22 2.14
C TYR A 103 -0.71 18.24 2.53
N VAL A 104 -1.97 17.97 2.20
CA VAL A 104 -3.10 18.79 2.67
C VAL A 104 -3.29 18.69 4.17
N MET A 105 -3.17 17.50 4.77
CA MET A 105 -3.24 17.32 6.22
C MET A 105 -2.15 18.10 6.95
N LYS A 106 -0.92 18.10 6.42
CA LYS A 106 0.18 18.93 6.96
C LYS A 106 -0.11 20.41 6.82
N LEU A 107 -0.60 20.89 5.66
CA LEU A 107 -0.96 22.28 5.46
C LEU A 107 -2.03 22.77 6.46
N THR A 108 -3.04 21.92 6.70
CA THR A 108 -4.18 22.26 7.55
C THR A 108 -3.92 22.00 9.04
N GLY A 109 -2.78 21.34 9.39
CA GLY A 109 -2.45 20.94 10.75
C GLY A 109 -3.35 19.84 11.32
N CYS A 110 -4.23 19.24 10.52
CA CYS A 110 -5.14 18.18 10.97
C CYS A 110 -4.39 16.94 11.47
N ASP A 111 -3.25 16.62 10.87
CA ASP A 111 -2.35 15.53 11.31
C ASP A 111 -1.81 15.80 12.72
N ARG A 112 -1.39 17.02 13.02
CA ARG A 112 -0.91 17.43 14.35
C ARG A 112 -1.99 17.26 15.41
N HIS A 113 -3.23 17.66 15.12
CA HIS A 113 -4.36 17.47 16.04
C HIS A 113 -4.68 16.00 16.26
N LEU A 114 -4.60 15.15 15.20
CA LEU A 114 -4.76 13.71 15.32
C LEU A 114 -3.69 13.10 16.21
N VAL A 115 -2.42 13.42 15.95
CA VAL A 115 -1.26 12.96 16.72
C VAL A 115 -1.40 13.33 18.20
N ALA A 116 -1.73 14.59 18.50
CA ALA A 116 -1.92 15.07 19.86
C ALA A 116 -3.09 14.37 20.58
N SER A 117 -4.21 14.12 19.85
CA SER A 117 -5.37 13.39 20.39
C SER A 117 -5.06 11.94 20.72
N ILE A 118 -4.36 11.23 19.82
CA ILE A 118 -3.96 9.83 20.01
C ILE A 118 -2.96 9.72 21.15
N SER A 119 -2.01 10.66 21.26
CA SER A 119 -1.01 10.65 22.32
C SER A 119 -1.63 10.68 23.73
N GLY A 120 -2.80 11.32 23.89
CA GLY A 120 -3.54 11.35 25.17
C GLY A 120 -4.25 10.05 25.54
N VAL A 121 -4.69 9.27 24.53
CA VAL A 121 -5.43 8.00 24.74
C VAL A 121 -4.49 6.81 25.00
N ILE A 122 -3.30 6.84 24.44
CA ILE A 122 -2.36 5.69 24.37
C ILE A 122 -1.68 5.38 25.70
N THR A 123 -1.68 6.28 26.67
CA THR A 123 -1.09 6.02 27.99
C THR A 123 -1.68 4.79 28.70
N ARG A 124 -2.82 4.26 28.24
CA ARG A 124 -3.51 3.12 28.87
C ARG A 124 -3.33 1.76 28.16
N THR A 125 -2.84 1.70 26.90
CA THR A 125 -2.85 0.44 26.10
C THR A 125 -1.53 0.13 25.41
N LYS A 126 -0.41 0.34 26.07
CA LYS A 126 0.97 0.29 25.50
C LYS A 126 1.29 -0.96 24.65
N PHE A 127 0.83 -2.15 25.03
CA PHE A 127 1.19 -3.41 24.35
C PHE A 127 0.25 -3.83 23.23
N VAL A 128 -0.99 -3.33 23.23
CA VAL A 128 -2.03 -3.75 22.27
C VAL A 128 -1.99 -2.92 20.99
N LEU A 129 -1.31 -1.78 21.01
CA LEU A 129 -1.33 -0.80 19.92
C LEU A 129 -0.77 -1.36 18.61
N ILE A 130 0.39 -2.03 18.67
CA ILE A 130 1.06 -2.60 17.50
C ILE A 130 0.24 -3.74 16.89
N PRO A 131 -0.20 -4.76 17.65
CA PRO A 131 -1.14 -5.76 17.18
C PRO A 131 -2.42 -5.18 16.57
N LEU A 132 -2.99 -4.18 17.23
CA LEU A 132 -4.22 -3.55 16.77
C LEU A 132 -4.04 -2.83 15.43
N ALA A 133 -2.94 -2.09 15.27
CA ALA A 133 -2.61 -1.42 14.02
C ALA A 133 -2.39 -2.42 12.87
N MET A 134 -1.70 -3.53 13.13
CA MET A 134 -1.52 -4.62 12.18
C MET A 134 -2.86 -5.24 11.77
N LEU A 135 -3.72 -5.59 12.73
CA LEU A 135 -5.02 -6.22 12.47
C LEU A 135 -5.98 -5.25 11.74
N LEU A 136 -5.94 -3.97 12.08
CA LEU A 136 -6.70 -2.94 11.38
C LEU A 136 -6.26 -2.83 9.91
N THR A 137 -4.96 -2.80 9.68
CA THR A 137 -4.39 -2.79 8.32
C THR A 137 -4.78 -4.06 7.56
N TRP A 138 -4.72 -5.22 8.22
CA TRP A 138 -5.11 -6.50 7.64
C TRP A 138 -6.58 -6.50 7.21
N TRP A 139 -7.47 -6.00 8.05
CA TRP A 139 -8.89 -5.86 7.74
C TRP A 139 -9.14 -4.95 6.53
N ILE A 140 -8.48 -3.79 6.51
CA ILE A 140 -8.60 -2.84 5.40
C ILE A 140 -8.04 -3.43 4.09
N ASN A 141 -6.98 -4.21 4.18
CA ASN A 141 -6.37 -4.84 3.01
C ASN A 141 -7.26 -5.92 2.35
N ILE A 142 -8.23 -6.50 3.07
CA ILE A 142 -9.25 -7.35 2.46
C ILE A 142 -10.11 -6.53 1.48
N ALA A 143 -10.44 -5.30 1.85
CA ALA A 143 -11.24 -4.40 1.02
C ALA A 143 -10.44 -3.76 -0.13
N ILE A 144 -9.17 -3.45 0.13
CA ILE A 144 -8.23 -2.88 -0.84
C ILE A 144 -7.20 -3.95 -1.18
N PRO A 145 -7.44 -4.82 -2.17
CA PRO A 145 -6.61 -6.00 -2.43
C PRO A 145 -5.28 -5.67 -3.13
N SER A 146 -4.70 -4.53 -2.78
CA SER A 146 -3.38 -4.08 -3.22
C SER A 146 -2.52 -3.78 -2.00
N ALA A 147 -1.48 -4.57 -1.77
CA ALA A 147 -0.56 -4.38 -0.64
C ALA A 147 0.06 -2.97 -0.65
N ALA A 148 0.56 -2.51 -1.81
CA ALA A 148 1.14 -1.18 -1.95
C ALA A 148 0.10 -0.06 -1.74
N GLY A 149 -1.10 -0.21 -2.31
CA GLY A 149 -2.20 0.73 -2.15
C GLY A 149 -2.68 0.82 -0.69
N CYS A 150 -2.83 -0.33 -0.02
CA CYS A 150 -3.20 -0.40 1.38
C CYS A 150 -2.10 0.19 2.28
N ALA A 151 -0.83 -0.19 2.06
CA ALA A 151 0.29 0.36 2.83
C ALA A 151 0.40 1.87 2.69
N ALA A 152 0.17 2.42 1.49
CA ALA A 152 0.16 3.86 1.28
C ALA A 152 -1.03 4.54 1.97
N ALA A 153 -2.26 4.00 1.80
CA ALA A 153 -3.46 4.59 2.37
C ALA A 153 -3.48 4.54 3.90
N VAL A 154 -3.21 3.38 4.48
CA VAL A 154 -3.25 3.16 5.93
C VAL A 154 -1.98 3.70 6.59
N GLY A 155 -0.81 3.47 5.96
CA GLY A 155 0.49 3.86 6.50
C GLY A 155 0.65 5.36 6.63
N SER A 156 0.09 6.15 5.71
CA SER A 156 0.13 7.63 5.80
C SER A 156 -0.53 8.18 7.06
N ILE A 157 -1.43 7.42 7.67
CA ILE A 157 -2.17 7.79 8.88
C ILE A 157 -1.63 7.05 10.10
N LEU A 158 -1.49 5.73 10.01
CA LEU A 158 -1.12 4.91 11.16
C LEU A 158 0.35 5.03 11.55
N ILE A 159 1.28 5.16 10.60
CA ILE A 159 2.71 5.25 10.94
C ILE A 159 3.01 6.50 11.77
N PRO A 160 2.62 7.72 11.36
CA PRO A 160 2.80 8.90 12.19
C PRO A 160 2.11 8.79 13.56
N ALA A 161 0.90 8.21 13.58
CA ALA A 161 0.16 8.01 14.83
C ALA A 161 0.88 7.05 15.81
N LEU A 162 1.46 5.95 15.30
CA LEU A 162 2.24 5.02 16.10
C LEU A 162 3.54 5.65 16.62
N ILE A 163 4.24 6.43 15.79
CA ILE A 163 5.46 7.15 16.19
C ILE A 163 5.12 8.17 17.28
N ALA A 164 4.03 8.92 17.13
CA ALA A 164 3.52 9.84 18.14
C ALA A 164 3.16 9.15 19.46
N ALA A 165 2.84 7.88 19.39
CA ALA A 165 2.65 7.01 20.56
C ALA A 165 3.96 6.51 21.20
N GLY A 166 5.10 6.89 20.65
CA GLY A 166 6.43 6.45 21.07
C GLY A 166 6.85 5.08 20.54
N VAL A 167 6.14 4.53 19.55
CA VAL A 167 6.56 3.31 18.84
C VAL A 167 7.74 3.65 17.92
N HIS A 168 8.73 2.76 17.88
CA HIS A 168 9.87 2.95 16.98
C HIS A 168 9.42 2.97 15.51
N PRO A 169 9.93 3.87 14.65
CA PRO A 169 9.50 4.00 13.25
C PRO A 169 9.55 2.70 12.44
N ALA A 170 10.60 1.88 12.64
CA ALA A 170 10.71 0.58 11.99
C ALA A 170 9.58 -0.37 12.40
N MET A 171 9.19 -0.38 13.68
CA MET A 171 8.10 -1.21 14.17
C MET A 171 6.73 -0.70 13.69
N ALA A 172 6.54 0.62 13.60
CA ALA A 172 5.33 1.22 13.04
C ALA A 172 5.16 0.83 11.56
N GLY A 173 6.24 0.93 10.77
CA GLY A 173 6.24 0.47 9.37
C GLY A 173 6.01 -1.04 9.25
N ALA A 174 6.65 -1.85 10.11
CA ALA A 174 6.47 -3.30 10.13
C ALA A 174 5.03 -3.71 10.44
N ALA A 175 4.34 -3.04 11.37
CA ALA A 175 2.94 -3.31 11.70
C ALA A 175 2.02 -3.07 10.50
N VAL A 176 2.21 -1.96 9.78
CA VAL A 176 1.43 -1.66 8.57
C VAL A 176 1.74 -2.67 7.46
N LEU A 177 3.01 -2.94 7.17
CA LEU A 177 3.40 -3.88 6.12
C LEU A 177 2.90 -5.30 6.41
N ALA A 178 3.01 -5.76 7.65
CA ALA A 178 2.49 -7.06 8.05
C ALA A 178 0.97 -7.17 7.89
N GLY A 179 0.23 -6.06 8.02
CA GLY A 179 -1.20 -6.02 7.76
C GLY A 179 -1.58 -6.16 6.29
N THR A 180 -0.69 -5.91 5.34
CA THR A 180 -0.99 -6.00 3.89
C THR A 180 -1.16 -7.43 3.35
N TRP A 181 -1.12 -8.42 4.19
CA TRP A 181 -1.42 -9.82 3.91
C TRP A 181 -2.94 -10.11 3.82
N GLY A 182 -3.82 -9.24 4.32
CA GLY A 182 -5.29 -9.45 4.30
C GLY A 182 -5.86 -9.65 2.90
N SER A 183 -5.19 -9.18 1.85
CA SER A 183 -5.59 -9.39 0.46
C SER A 183 -5.62 -10.87 0.04
N ALA A 184 -4.99 -11.78 0.76
CA ALA A 184 -5.04 -13.21 0.50
C ALA A 184 -6.49 -13.72 0.45
N ILE A 185 -7.35 -13.26 1.34
CA ILE A 185 -8.77 -13.64 1.39
C ILE A 185 -9.70 -12.61 0.73
N SER A 186 -9.18 -11.78 -0.16
CA SER A 186 -10.00 -10.84 -0.93
C SER A 186 -10.48 -11.45 -2.24
N PRO A 187 -11.76 -11.32 -2.58
CA PRO A 187 -12.25 -11.72 -3.90
C PRO A 187 -11.73 -10.81 -5.03
N GLY A 188 -11.13 -9.68 -4.70
CA GLY A 188 -10.56 -8.73 -5.65
C GLY A 188 -9.12 -9.03 -6.08
N THR A 189 -8.44 -10.00 -5.47
CA THR A 189 -7.10 -10.44 -5.88
C THR A 189 -7.17 -11.41 -7.04
N SER A 190 -6.18 -11.36 -7.93
CA SER A 190 -6.15 -12.18 -9.15
C SER A 190 -5.96 -13.67 -8.87
N HIS A 191 -5.32 -14.04 -7.77
CA HIS A 191 -5.02 -15.44 -7.46
C HIS A 191 -6.28 -16.23 -7.06
N ASN A 192 -7.23 -15.66 -6.33
CA ASN A 192 -8.44 -16.37 -5.91
C ASN A 192 -9.35 -16.76 -7.08
N PRO A 193 -9.66 -15.87 -8.05
CA PRO A 193 -10.34 -16.27 -9.28
C PRO A 193 -9.57 -17.29 -10.10
N PHE A 194 -8.25 -17.18 -10.16
CA PHE A 194 -7.42 -18.13 -10.90
C PHE A 194 -7.46 -19.54 -10.30
N VAL A 195 -7.36 -19.66 -8.96
CA VAL A 195 -7.49 -20.94 -8.27
C VAL A 195 -8.89 -21.51 -8.40
N ALA A 196 -9.93 -20.67 -8.32
CA ALA A 196 -11.32 -21.08 -8.50
C ALA A 196 -11.56 -21.69 -9.89
N ASP A 197 -11.03 -21.05 -10.93
CA ASP A 197 -11.11 -21.52 -12.32
C ASP A 197 -10.40 -22.87 -12.51
N LEU A 198 -9.18 -23.01 -11.97
CA LEU A 198 -8.43 -24.28 -12.01
C LEU A 198 -9.12 -25.40 -11.23
N ALA A 199 -9.74 -25.09 -10.10
CA ALA A 199 -10.40 -26.07 -9.25
C ALA A 199 -11.84 -26.40 -9.70
N GLY A 200 -12.38 -25.66 -10.70
CA GLY A 200 -13.78 -25.80 -11.11
C GLY A 200 -14.78 -25.43 -10.04
N THR A 201 -14.45 -24.47 -9.17
CA THR A 201 -15.27 -24.02 -8.06
C THR A 201 -15.50 -22.51 -8.10
N ASP A 202 -16.33 -21.98 -7.21
CA ASP A 202 -16.51 -20.54 -7.11
C ASP A 202 -15.45 -19.86 -6.24
N ILE A 203 -15.23 -18.57 -6.47
CA ILE A 203 -14.21 -17.76 -5.76
C ILE A 203 -14.45 -17.76 -4.24
N MET A 204 -15.72 -17.73 -3.81
CA MET A 204 -16.05 -17.69 -2.39
C MET A 204 -15.68 -18.99 -1.70
N SER A 205 -15.83 -20.13 -2.35
CA SER A 205 -15.41 -21.45 -1.84
C SER A 205 -13.90 -21.50 -1.60
N VAL A 206 -13.09 -20.93 -2.51
CA VAL A 206 -11.64 -20.82 -2.32
C VAL A 206 -11.32 -19.96 -1.10
N ILE A 207 -11.93 -18.78 -1.00
CA ILE A 207 -11.74 -17.86 0.12
C ILE A 207 -12.14 -18.49 1.45
N MET A 208 -13.28 -19.16 1.51
CA MET A 208 -13.76 -19.80 2.74
C MET A 208 -12.84 -20.94 3.20
N ASN A 209 -12.22 -21.64 2.27
CA ASN A 209 -11.25 -22.69 2.58
C ASN A 209 -9.91 -22.10 3.09
N GLU A 210 -9.50 -20.94 2.59
CA GLU A 210 -8.26 -20.26 2.98
C GLU A 210 -8.42 -19.40 4.25
N ALA A 211 -9.61 -18.85 4.49
CA ALA A 211 -9.88 -17.89 5.57
C ALA A 211 -9.43 -18.37 6.97
N PRO A 212 -9.66 -19.62 7.41
CA PRO A 212 -9.20 -20.05 8.73
C PRO A 212 -7.69 -19.98 8.90
N SER A 213 -6.92 -20.37 7.88
CA SER A 213 -5.46 -20.32 7.90
C SER A 213 -4.94 -18.87 7.84
N ALA A 214 -5.57 -18.02 7.04
CA ALA A 214 -5.23 -16.61 6.95
C ALA A 214 -5.52 -15.85 8.25
N ILE A 215 -6.66 -16.14 8.91
CA ILE A 215 -6.99 -15.57 10.22
C ILE A 215 -5.99 -16.06 11.29
N ALA A 216 -5.70 -17.36 11.34
CA ALA A 216 -4.72 -17.90 12.28
C ALA A 216 -3.33 -17.27 12.08
N ALA A 217 -2.89 -17.15 10.82
CA ALA A 217 -1.62 -16.50 10.49
C ALA A 217 -1.59 -15.03 10.89
N SER A 218 -2.70 -14.28 10.73
CA SER A 218 -2.78 -12.88 11.14
C SER A 218 -2.66 -12.72 12.66
N ILE A 219 -3.29 -13.61 13.44
CA ILE A 219 -3.19 -13.60 14.91
C ILE A 219 -1.75 -13.92 15.33
N VAL A 220 -1.13 -14.96 14.76
CA VAL A 220 0.26 -15.32 15.05
C VAL A 220 1.20 -14.16 14.70
N CYS A 221 0.99 -13.51 13.55
CA CYS A 221 1.77 -12.35 13.14
C CYS A 221 1.62 -11.18 14.12
N ALA A 222 0.42 -10.86 14.56
CA ALA A 222 0.14 -9.81 15.53
C ALA A 222 0.83 -10.08 16.88
N VAL A 223 0.77 -11.32 17.38
CA VAL A 223 1.45 -11.75 18.62
C VAL A 223 2.97 -11.68 18.43
N THR A 224 3.49 -12.14 17.31
CA THR A 224 4.92 -12.10 17.00
C THR A 224 5.45 -10.67 16.95
N LEU A 225 4.73 -9.75 16.30
CA LEU A 225 5.10 -8.33 16.29
C LEU A 225 5.10 -7.73 17.70
N ALA A 226 4.11 -8.06 18.54
CA ALA A 226 4.10 -7.61 19.92
C ALA A 226 5.30 -8.16 20.71
N ALA A 227 5.63 -9.44 20.53
CA ALA A 227 6.79 -10.06 21.17
C ALA A 227 8.11 -9.41 20.70
N ILE A 228 8.28 -9.19 19.40
CA ILE A 228 9.47 -8.51 18.85
C ILE A 228 9.57 -7.08 19.38
N ALA A 229 8.45 -6.35 19.44
CA ALA A 229 8.43 -4.99 19.99
C ALA A 229 8.89 -4.94 21.46
N ILE A 230 8.56 -5.95 22.24
CA ILE A 230 9.01 -6.06 23.65
C ILE A 230 10.52 -6.42 23.69
N ILE A 231 10.93 -7.46 22.96
CA ILE A 231 12.33 -7.96 22.98
C ILE A 231 13.31 -6.88 22.51
N ARG A 232 12.94 -6.12 21.47
CA ARG A 232 13.78 -5.06 20.90
C ARG A 232 13.59 -3.69 21.56
N SER A 233 12.69 -3.59 22.55
CA SER A 233 12.31 -2.30 23.17
C SER A 233 11.84 -1.26 22.14
N GLU A 234 11.20 -1.71 21.06
CA GLU A 234 10.67 -0.89 19.97
C GLU A 234 9.18 -0.55 20.15
N GLY A 235 8.56 -1.04 21.22
CA GLY A 235 7.19 -0.69 21.63
C GLY A 235 7.05 0.76 22.08
N PRO A 236 5.84 1.18 22.48
CA PRO A 236 5.58 2.52 23.00
C PRO A 236 6.52 2.89 24.15
N ASN A 237 7.22 4.02 24.00
CA ASN A 237 8.17 4.55 24.98
C ASN A 237 7.92 6.04 25.19
N GLU A 238 7.82 6.46 26.45
CA GLU A 238 7.53 7.86 26.80
C GLU A 238 8.66 8.82 26.39
N GLU A 239 9.89 8.35 26.42
CA GLU A 239 11.06 9.15 26.04
C GLU A 239 11.07 9.45 24.53
N ARG A 240 10.82 8.42 23.69
CA ARG A 240 10.66 8.62 22.24
C ARG A 240 9.44 9.47 21.90
N ARG A 241 8.36 9.28 22.66
CA ARG A 241 7.16 10.11 22.52
C ARG A 241 7.44 11.56 22.82
N ALA A 242 8.13 11.84 23.92
CA ALA A 242 8.49 13.20 24.32
C ALA A 242 9.41 13.86 23.28
N ALA A 243 10.44 13.13 22.82
CA ALA A 243 11.35 13.61 21.78
C ALA A 243 10.61 13.93 20.46
N TYR A 244 9.68 13.07 20.02
CA TYR A 244 8.89 13.32 18.81
C TYR A 244 7.94 14.52 18.95
N LEU A 245 7.35 14.69 20.13
CA LEU A 245 6.47 15.85 20.41
C LEU A 245 7.28 17.15 20.51
N GLU A 246 8.52 17.08 20.99
CA GLU A 246 9.45 18.20 21.03
C GLU A 246 9.90 18.59 19.61
N GLU A 247 10.23 17.62 18.75
CA GLU A 247 10.55 17.85 17.34
C GLU A 247 9.38 18.51 16.58
N LEU A 248 8.16 18.03 16.79
CA LEU A 248 6.95 18.66 16.23
C LEU A 248 6.72 20.09 16.76
N ALA A 249 7.03 20.35 18.02
CA ALA A 249 6.90 21.66 18.62
C ALA A 249 7.99 22.65 18.15
N GLU A 250 9.18 22.15 17.80
CA GLU A 250 10.26 22.96 17.23
C GLU A 250 9.98 23.35 15.77
N GLU A 251 9.35 22.44 14.96
CA GLU A 251 8.93 22.75 13.59
C GLU A 251 7.85 23.86 13.54
N GLU A 252 7.03 23.98 14.58
CA GLU A 252 5.99 25.01 14.70
C GLU A 252 5.91 25.54 16.13
N ARG A 253 6.64 26.63 16.43
CA ARG A 253 6.51 27.37 17.70
C ARG A 253 5.16 28.07 17.80
N ASP A 254 4.13 27.33 18.16
CA ASP A 254 2.82 27.89 18.51
C ASP A 254 2.58 27.64 20.00
N GLU A 255 2.87 28.64 20.83
CA GLU A 255 2.78 28.58 22.31
C GLU A 255 1.34 28.33 22.82
N ASN A 256 0.33 28.33 21.94
CA ASN A 256 -1.10 28.20 22.28
C ASN A 256 -1.81 27.05 21.52
N PHE A 257 -1.14 25.91 21.29
CA PHE A 257 -1.77 24.80 20.60
C PHE A 257 -2.85 24.11 21.46
N HIS A 258 -4.11 24.35 21.12
CA HIS A 258 -5.27 23.66 21.70
C HIS A 258 -5.77 22.55 20.75
N ILE A 259 -5.88 21.32 21.28
CA ILE A 259 -6.37 20.18 20.51
C ILE A 259 -7.83 20.42 20.11
N ASN A 260 -8.09 20.49 18.81
CA ASN A 260 -9.44 20.53 18.26
C ASN A 260 -9.85 19.13 17.80
N PRO A 261 -10.84 18.49 18.43
CA PRO A 261 -11.24 17.13 18.06
C PRO A 261 -11.81 17.03 16.64
N LEU A 262 -12.40 18.10 16.11
CA LEU A 262 -12.89 18.13 14.73
C LEU A 262 -11.72 18.02 13.72
N TYR A 263 -10.61 18.71 13.99
CA TYR A 263 -9.42 18.63 13.13
C TYR A 263 -8.78 17.24 13.22
N ALA A 264 -8.78 16.62 14.42
CA ALA A 264 -8.24 15.29 14.63
C ALA A 264 -9.01 14.18 13.91
N ILE A 265 -10.30 14.35 13.66
CA ILE A 265 -11.13 13.36 12.97
C ILE A 265 -10.90 13.41 11.45
N VAL A 266 -10.58 14.56 10.87
CA VAL A 266 -10.45 14.73 9.41
C VAL A 266 -9.53 13.71 8.77
N PRO A 267 -8.30 13.45 9.27
CA PRO A 267 -7.41 12.44 8.69
C PRO A 267 -7.95 11.01 8.75
N LEU A 268 -8.86 10.71 9.68
CA LEU A 268 -9.46 9.38 9.83
C LEU A 268 -10.64 9.14 8.87
N VAL A 269 -11.25 10.21 8.34
CA VAL A 269 -12.44 10.10 7.49
C VAL A 269 -12.22 9.24 6.25
N PRO A 270 -11.13 9.37 5.47
CA PRO A 270 -10.88 8.48 4.34
C PRO A 270 -10.82 7.01 4.75
N LEU A 271 -10.20 6.72 5.89
CA LEU A 271 -10.10 5.36 6.43
C LEU A 271 -11.48 4.81 6.81
N ILE A 272 -12.28 5.62 7.50
CA ILE A 272 -13.66 5.26 7.88
C ILE A 272 -14.50 4.99 6.63
N LEU A 273 -14.41 5.84 5.61
CA LEU A 273 -15.12 5.66 4.34
C LEU A 273 -14.72 4.37 3.63
N LEU A 274 -13.42 4.02 3.63
CA LEU A 274 -12.94 2.78 3.03
C LEU A 274 -13.44 1.55 3.76
N VAL A 275 -13.48 1.58 5.09
CA VAL A 275 -14.02 0.48 5.91
C VAL A 275 -15.52 0.34 5.69
N LEU A 276 -16.29 1.43 5.77
CA LEU A 276 -17.75 1.41 5.59
C LEU A 276 -18.17 1.06 4.16
N GLY A 277 -17.38 1.43 3.16
CA GLY A 277 -17.57 1.07 1.75
C GLY A 277 -16.98 -0.29 1.37
N SER A 278 -16.43 -1.05 2.33
CA SER A 278 -15.89 -2.38 2.05
C SER A 278 -17.02 -3.39 1.79
N LYS A 279 -16.72 -4.42 0.99
CA LYS A 279 -17.68 -5.50 0.70
C LYS A 279 -18.12 -6.26 1.96
N GLN A 280 -17.31 -6.25 3.00
CA GLN A 280 -17.57 -6.93 4.27
C GLN A 280 -18.58 -6.18 5.15
N VAL A 281 -18.49 -4.87 5.18
CA VAL A 281 -19.36 -4.01 6.01
C VAL A 281 -20.57 -3.53 5.21
N ALA A 282 -20.41 -3.25 3.94
CA ALA A 282 -21.45 -2.93 2.95
C ALA A 282 -22.48 -1.87 3.41
N VAL A 283 -22.07 -0.94 4.27
CA VAL A 283 -22.93 0.17 4.72
C VAL A 283 -23.01 1.27 3.66
N LEU A 284 -21.92 1.48 2.91
CA LEU A 284 -21.82 2.42 1.81
C LEU A 284 -21.53 1.70 0.51
N PRO A 285 -21.82 2.29 -0.66
CA PRO A 285 -21.33 1.80 -1.94
C PRO A 285 -19.80 1.71 -1.91
N LEU A 286 -19.23 0.82 -2.74
CA LEU A 286 -17.77 0.64 -2.87
C LEU A 286 -17.10 2.00 -3.13
N VAL A 287 -16.29 2.45 -2.18
CA VAL A 287 -15.54 3.72 -2.25
C VAL A 287 -14.11 3.41 -2.72
N SER A 288 -13.66 4.08 -3.77
CA SER A 288 -12.27 3.97 -4.20
C SER A 288 -11.34 4.78 -3.29
N VAL A 289 -10.07 4.36 -3.17
CA VAL A 289 -9.08 5.11 -2.37
C VAL A 289 -8.95 6.57 -2.82
N PRO A 290 -8.81 6.88 -4.14
CA PRO A 290 -8.79 8.27 -4.60
C PRO A 290 -10.01 9.07 -4.16
N THR A 291 -11.21 8.48 -4.28
CA THR A 291 -12.46 9.13 -3.87
C THR A 291 -12.46 9.44 -2.37
N ALA A 292 -12.05 8.49 -1.53
CA ALA A 292 -11.97 8.68 -0.09
C ALA A 292 -10.97 9.80 0.28
N MET A 293 -9.78 9.83 -0.35
CA MET A 293 -8.76 10.85 -0.09
C MET A 293 -9.21 12.25 -0.52
N ILE A 294 -9.84 12.38 -1.70
CA ILE A 294 -10.39 13.65 -2.17
C ILE A 294 -11.50 14.14 -1.24
N THR A 295 -12.39 13.24 -0.79
CA THR A 295 -13.43 13.58 0.19
C THR A 295 -12.82 14.10 1.50
N GLY A 296 -11.74 13.47 1.97
CA GLY A 296 -10.98 13.96 3.14
C GLY A 296 -10.39 15.37 2.92
N CYS A 297 -9.85 15.64 1.72
CA CYS A 297 -9.35 16.97 1.37
C CYS A 297 -10.46 18.03 1.36
N ILE A 298 -11.63 17.72 0.80
CA ILE A 298 -12.79 18.61 0.78
C ILE A 298 -13.26 18.87 2.21
N LEU A 299 -13.33 17.84 3.04
CA LEU A 299 -13.72 17.99 4.44
C LEU A 299 -12.72 18.86 5.21
N SER A 300 -11.41 18.67 4.99
CA SER A 300 -10.39 19.50 5.63
C SER A 300 -10.57 20.99 5.28
N LEU A 301 -10.84 21.28 4.01
CA LEU A 301 -11.11 22.65 3.53
C LEU A 301 -12.31 23.29 4.23
N ILE A 302 -13.40 22.53 4.43
CA ILE A 302 -14.61 23.00 5.11
C ILE A 302 -14.34 23.24 6.59
N VAL A 303 -13.67 22.29 7.26
CA VAL A 303 -13.45 22.32 8.71
C VAL A 303 -12.42 23.37 9.10
N THR A 304 -11.31 23.47 8.37
CA THR A 304 -10.20 24.38 8.68
C THR A 304 -10.37 25.76 8.06
N ARG A 305 -11.30 25.93 7.10
CA ARG A 305 -11.51 27.16 6.32
C ARG A 305 -10.24 27.67 5.63
N THR A 306 -9.32 26.79 5.32
CA THR A 306 -8.09 27.10 4.58
C THR A 306 -8.43 27.52 3.15
N SER A 307 -7.58 28.33 2.53
CA SER A 307 -7.79 28.79 1.15
C SER A 307 -7.86 27.59 0.17
N PRO A 308 -8.91 27.50 -0.68
CA PRO A 308 -9.01 26.46 -1.69
C PRO A 308 -7.81 26.41 -2.64
N GLN A 309 -7.22 27.56 -2.92
CA GLN A 309 -6.05 27.68 -3.79
C GLN A 309 -4.81 27.01 -3.17
N GLU A 310 -4.58 27.24 -1.86
CA GLU A 310 -3.46 26.63 -1.14
C GLU A 310 -3.64 25.11 -1.00
N VAL A 311 -4.85 24.66 -0.65
CA VAL A 311 -5.18 23.23 -0.55
C VAL A 311 -4.94 22.55 -1.89
N THR A 312 -5.44 23.12 -2.99
CA THR A 312 -5.23 22.57 -4.34
C THR A 312 -3.76 22.51 -4.70
N LYS A 313 -3.01 23.61 -4.48
CA LYS A 313 -1.58 23.66 -4.75
C LYS A 313 -0.85 22.56 -3.97
N LYS A 314 -1.06 22.47 -2.67
CA LYS A 314 -0.42 21.45 -1.81
C LYS A 314 -0.81 20.02 -2.16
N PHE A 315 -2.06 19.80 -2.58
CA PHE A 315 -2.50 18.50 -3.06
C PHE A 315 -1.69 18.05 -4.29
N PHE A 316 -1.53 18.92 -5.28
CA PHE A 316 -0.75 18.62 -6.48
C PHE A 316 0.76 18.54 -6.20
N ASP A 317 1.31 19.33 -5.28
CA ASP A 317 2.69 19.21 -4.81
C ASP A 317 2.94 17.80 -4.21
N GLY A 318 2.00 17.33 -3.39
CA GLY A 318 2.05 15.99 -2.81
C GLY A 318 1.96 14.88 -3.87
N MET A 319 1.07 15.03 -4.85
CA MET A 319 0.98 14.09 -5.99
C MET A 319 2.29 14.03 -6.77
N GLY A 320 2.90 15.17 -7.05
CA GLY A 320 4.19 15.25 -7.76
C GLY A 320 5.32 14.59 -6.99
N SER A 321 5.40 14.82 -5.68
CA SER A 321 6.36 14.15 -4.79
C SER A 321 6.20 12.62 -4.79
N ALA A 322 4.96 12.15 -4.80
CA ALA A 322 4.65 10.72 -4.85
C ALA A 322 5.13 10.05 -6.13
N TYR A 323 5.02 10.74 -7.26
CA TYR A 323 5.35 10.15 -8.56
C TYR A 323 6.79 9.64 -8.64
N GLY A 324 7.74 10.37 -8.04
CA GLY A 324 9.12 9.90 -7.92
C GLY A 324 9.27 8.57 -7.17
N SER A 325 8.49 8.37 -6.11
CA SER A 325 8.48 7.11 -5.34
C SER A 325 7.75 6.00 -6.08
N VAL A 326 6.65 6.34 -6.77
CA VAL A 326 5.88 5.40 -7.61
C VAL A 326 6.73 4.86 -8.75
N MET A 327 7.62 5.66 -9.33
CA MET A 327 8.52 5.21 -10.39
C MET A 327 9.41 4.03 -9.95
N GLY A 328 9.83 3.98 -8.68
CA GLY A 328 10.56 2.83 -8.15
C GLY A 328 9.72 1.55 -8.14
N LEU A 329 8.44 1.64 -7.75
CA LEU A 329 7.50 0.52 -7.78
C LEU A 329 7.14 0.10 -9.21
N ILE A 330 6.99 1.06 -10.13
CA ILE A 330 6.73 0.81 -11.55
C ILE A 330 7.88 0.01 -12.17
N VAL A 331 9.12 0.43 -11.92
CA VAL A 331 10.31 -0.27 -12.41
C VAL A 331 10.42 -1.69 -11.86
N ALA A 332 10.06 -1.88 -10.57
CA ALA A 332 10.06 -3.22 -9.96
C ALA A 332 8.95 -4.13 -10.49
N ALA A 333 7.84 -3.56 -10.96
CA ALA A 333 6.67 -4.30 -11.45
C ALA A 333 6.71 -4.56 -12.97
N ALA A 334 7.52 -3.82 -13.73
CA ALA A 334 7.70 -3.99 -15.17
C ALA A 334 8.66 -5.10 -15.50
#